data_b3a0c6230e12f6240853bb49fb8f8fd4
#
_entry.id   b3a0c6230e12f6240853bb49fb8f8fd4
#
_cell.length_a   1.000
_cell.length_b   1.000
_cell.length_c   1.000
_cell.angle_alpha   90.00
_cell.angle_beta   90.00
_cell.angle_gamma   90.00
#
_symmetry.space_group_name_H-M   'P 1'
#
loop_
_entity.id
_entity.type
_entity.pdbx_description
1 polymer ?
#
loop_
_entity_poly.entity_id
_entity_poly.type
_entity_poly.pdbx_seq_one_letter_code
_entity_poly.pdbx_strand_id
1 'polypeptide(L)'
;MKRISLSLVFCASLFIIGCKNDKKENDTENAAETEMNSEMDNSMEKEEETKEITVSLEPKSGSDLGGEVTFTQEDGEVTMEATITGLAEGQHAIHIHQKADCSAEDGTSAGGHWNPTNERHGKWGDAEGYHKGDIGNFEVDANGEGTVSMTTDEWCIGCDDENKNIVGKAIIVHDGVDDYTSQPSGAAGTRVGCGVIKM
;
A
#
# COMPACT_ATOMS: atom_id res chain seq x y z
N MET A 1 -13.45 -5.34 47.21
CA MET A 1 -12.52 -5.70 48.26
C MET A 1 -11.90 -7.06 47.97
N LYS A 2 -10.65 -7.08 47.55
CA LYS A 2 -9.58 -8.05 47.90
C LYS A 2 -8.36 -7.70 47.04
N ARG A 3 -7.39 -7.11 47.72
CA ARG A 3 -6.01 -6.87 47.23
C ARG A 3 -5.19 -8.12 47.56
N ILE A 4 -4.27 -8.53 46.66
CA ILE A 4 -3.12 -9.39 46.95
C ILE A 4 -2.06 -8.93 45.92
N SER A 5 -1.11 -8.23 46.25
CA SER A 5 0.22 -8.27 46.87
C SER A 5 1.19 -9.22 46.14
N LEU A 6 2.12 -8.65 45.40
CA LEU A 6 3.58 -8.59 45.49
C LEU A 6 4.35 -9.91 45.67
N SER A 7 5.25 -10.22 44.70
CA SER A 7 6.57 -10.79 45.02
C SER A 7 7.57 -10.53 43.88
N LEU A 8 8.54 -9.70 44.15
CA LEU A 8 9.83 -9.57 43.47
C LEU A 8 10.67 -10.84 43.75
N VAL A 9 11.34 -11.36 42.73
CA VAL A 9 12.55 -12.16 42.89
C VAL A 9 13.64 -11.64 41.97
N PHE A 10 14.64 -11.10 42.65
CA PHE A 10 15.91 -10.62 42.09
C PHE A 10 16.89 -11.80 42.15
N CYS A 11 17.52 -12.15 41.03
CA CYS A 11 18.65 -13.07 41.05
C CYS A 11 19.75 -12.50 40.18
N ALA A 12 20.73 -11.89 40.83
CA ALA A 12 21.99 -11.48 40.26
C ALA A 12 22.98 -12.68 40.35
N SER A 13 23.66 -13.00 39.27
CA SER A 13 24.80 -13.90 39.29
C SER A 13 25.96 -13.26 38.52
N LEU A 14 26.91 -12.75 39.24
CA LEU A 14 28.25 -12.41 38.76
C LEU A 14 29.05 -13.69 38.56
N PHE A 15 29.71 -13.82 37.42
CA PHE A 15 30.88 -14.68 37.28
C PHE A 15 32.08 -13.88 36.75
N ILE A 16 33.06 -13.71 37.62
CA ILE A 16 34.38 -13.20 37.32
C ILE A 16 35.28 -14.43 37.22
N ILE A 17 35.97 -14.64 36.12
CA ILE A 17 37.14 -15.53 36.01
C ILE A 17 38.24 -14.79 35.28
N GLY A 18 39.26 -14.43 36.02
CA GLY A 18 40.54 -14.00 35.49
C GLY A 18 41.47 -15.18 35.34
N CYS A 19 42.32 -15.17 34.32
CA CYS A 19 43.52 -15.97 34.24
C CYS A 19 44.62 -15.18 33.55
N LYS A 20 45.52 -15.04 34.23
CA LYS A 20 46.98 -15.09 34.46
C LYS A 20 47.83 -15.20 33.20
N ASN A 21 48.77 -14.32 33.21
CA ASN A 21 49.95 -14.06 32.40
C ASN A 21 51.01 -15.13 32.63
N ASP A 22 51.69 -15.60 31.58
CA ASP A 22 53.07 -16.07 31.66
C ASP A 22 53.86 -15.69 30.42
N LYS A 23 54.95 -14.95 30.65
CA LYS A 23 55.98 -14.52 29.71
C LYS A 23 56.86 -15.70 29.25
N LYS A 24 57.26 -15.68 28.01
CA LYS A 24 58.65 -16.05 27.63
C LYS A 24 59.06 -15.34 26.35
N GLU A 25 60.11 -14.55 26.49
CA GLU A 25 60.88 -13.93 25.40
C GLU A 25 61.52 -14.99 24.50
N ASN A 26 61.61 -14.74 23.19
CA ASN A 26 62.84 -14.85 22.45
C ASN A 26 62.74 -14.09 21.11
N ASP A 27 63.78 -13.32 20.82
CA ASP A 27 64.01 -12.51 19.64
C ASP A 27 64.14 -13.33 18.37
N THR A 28 63.65 -12.79 17.23
CA THR A 28 64.36 -12.68 15.97
C THR A 28 63.56 -11.81 14.98
N GLU A 29 64.20 -10.79 14.46
CA GLU A 29 63.77 -9.89 13.38
C GLU A 29 63.36 -10.66 12.13
N ASN A 30 62.23 -10.32 11.53
CA ASN A 30 62.15 -10.21 10.07
C ASN A 30 60.94 -9.35 9.67
N ALA A 31 61.23 -8.32 8.88
CA ALA A 31 60.27 -7.43 8.26
C ALA A 31 59.43 -8.18 7.23
N ALA A 32 58.13 -8.14 7.36
CA ALA A 32 57.20 -8.44 6.28
C ALA A 32 55.99 -7.49 6.37
N GLU A 33 55.78 -6.85 5.29
CA GLU A 33 54.73 -5.89 5.02
C GLU A 33 53.34 -6.42 5.41
N THR A 34 52.65 -5.68 6.28
CA THR A 34 51.24 -5.93 6.56
C THR A 34 50.43 -5.16 5.54
N GLU A 35 50.01 -5.84 4.50
CA GLU A 35 48.93 -5.39 3.65
C GLU A 35 47.65 -5.25 4.50
N MET A 36 47.27 -4.04 4.77
CA MET A 36 45.94 -3.72 5.30
C MET A 36 44.94 -3.93 4.18
N ASN A 37 44.37 -5.14 4.13
CA ASN A 37 43.17 -5.40 3.36
C ASN A 37 42.00 -4.74 4.08
N SER A 38 41.72 -3.49 3.74
CA SER A 38 40.45 -2.87 4.08
C SER A 38 39.40 -3.49 3.19
N GLU A 39 38.69 -4.51 3.68
CA GLU A 39 37.41 -4.90 3.13
C GLU A 39 36.47 -3.68 3.27
N MET A 40 36.36 -2.91 2.17
CA MET A 40 35.25 -1.99 1.97
C MET A 40 34.01 -2.88 1.90
N ASP A 41 33.26 -2.92 2.99
CA ASP A 41 31.86 -3.32 2.98
C ASP A 41 31.10 -2.32 2.07
N ASN A 42 31.05 -2.69 0.81
CA ASN A 42 30.25 -2.00 -0.19
C ASN A 42 28.80 -2.51 -0.06
N SER A 43 28.15 -2.17 1.04
CA SER A 43 26.70 -2.22 1.11
C SER A 43 26.19 -1.17 0.12
N MET A 44 25.99 -1.57 -1.14
CA MET A 44 25.13 -0.84 -2.06
C MET A 44 23.75 -0.81 -1.43
N GLU A 45 23.40 0.27 -0.73
CA GLU A 45 22.02 0.67 -0.56
C GLU A 45 21.44 0.74 -1.97
N LYS A 46 20.60 -0.21 -2.30
CA LYS A 46 19.81 -0.19 -3.52
C LYS A 46 18.83 0.98 -3.31
N GLU A 47 19.12 2.15 -3.88
CA GLU A 47 18.12 3.20 -4.03
C GLU A 47 16.93 2.56 -4.75
N GLU A 48 15.84 2.30 -4.03
CA GLU A 48 14.60 1.89 -4.66
C GLU A 48 14.05 3.11 -5.40
N GLU A 49 13.93 2.96 -6.71
CA GLU A 49 13.45 4.01 -7.60
C GLU A 49 11.98 4.28 -7.29
N THR A 50 11.66 5.49 -6.83
CA THR A 50 10.28 5.95 -6.63
C THR A 50 9.56 5.92 -7.97
N LYS A 51 8.41 5.25 -8.04
CA LYS A 51 7.55 5.21 -9.23
C LYS A 51 6.28 6.00 -8.96
N GLU A 52 5.84 6.77 -9.95
CA GLU A 52 4.62 7.56 -9.84
C GLU A 52 3.76 7.40 -11.10
N ILE A 53 2.45 7.33 -10.89
CA ILE A 53 1.43 7.37 -11.95
C ILE A 53 0.35 8.35 -11.53
N THR A 54 0.04 9.30 -12.40
CA THR A 54 -1.10 10.20 -12.27
C THR A 54 -2.20 9.79 -13.24
N VAL A 55 -3.42 9.67 -12.72
CA VAL A 55 -4.63 9.26 -13.44
C VAL A 55 -5.65 10.39 -13.40
N SER A 56 -5.99 10.97 -14.54
CA SER A 56 -7.11 11.90 -14.63
C SER A 56 -8.43 11.14 -14.67
N LEU A 57 -9.41 11.59 -13.88
CA LEU A 57 -10.75 11.03 -13.87
C LEU A 57 -11.62 11.72 -14.92
N GLU A 58 -12.29 10.92 -15.74
CA GLU A 58 -13.26 11.35 -16.75
C GLU A 58 -14.69 11.14 -16.23
N PRO A 59 -15.63 12.07 -16.47
CA PRO A 59 -17.04 11.88 -16.09
C PRO A 59 -17.66 10.71 -16.84
N LYS A 60 -18.54 9.97 -16.17
CA LYS A 60 -19.36 8.89 -16.74
C LYS A 60 -20.81 9.06 -16.35
N SER A 61 -21.71 8.38 -17.05
CA SER A 61 -23.15 8.38 -16.80
C SER A 61 -23.79 9.78 -16.75
N GLY A 62 -23.21 10.76 -17.47
CA GLY A 62 -23.72 12.13 -17.52
C GLY A 62 -23.42 12.96 -16.25
N SER A 63 -22.45 12.55 -15.43
CA SER A 63 -21.98 13.34 -14.29
C SER A 63 -21.11 14.53 -14.71
N ASP A 64 -20.86 15.43 -13.77
CA ASP A 64 -19.89 16.53 -13.89
C ASP A 64 -18.59 16.22 -13.14
N LEU A 65 -18.35 14.93 -12.80
CA LEU A 65 -17.19 14.51 -12.04
C LEU A 65 -15.89 14.87 -12.76
N GLY A 66 -14.93 15.34 -12.01
CA GLY A 66 -13.53 15.50 -12.39
C GLY A 66 -12.62 15.15 -11.24
N GLY A 67 -11.32 15.15 -11.49
CA GLY A 67 -10.34 14.90 -10.43
C GLY A 67 -9.12 14.14 -10.94
N GLU A 68 -8.27 13.82 -9.98
CA GLU A 68 -7.00 13.14 -10.23
C GLU A 68 -6.72 12.13 -9.14
N VAL A 69 -6.09 11.03 -9.50
CA VAL A 69 -5.58 10.03 -8.58
C VAL A 69 -4.10 9.83 -8.85
N THR A 70 -3.27 10.03 -7.84
CA THR A 70 -1.83 9.75 -7.91
C THR A 70 -1.51 8.48 -7.13
N PHE A 71 -0.72 7.62 -7.73
CA PHE A 71 -0.13 6.44 -7.10
C PHE A 71 1.38 6.63 -7.04
N THR A 72 1.94 6.58 -5.85
CA THR A 72 3.39 6.66 -5.62
C THR A 72 3.86 5.36 -4.97
N GLN A 73 4.85 4.69 -5.56
CA GLN A 73 5.49 3.54 -4.97
C GLN A 73 6.87 3.89 -4.44
N GLU A 74 7.08 3.62 -3.15
CA GLU A 74 8.34 3.80 -2.43
C GLU A 74 8.47 2.69 -1.39
N ASP A 75 9.68 2.17 -1.15
CA ASP A 75 9.99 1.15 -0.13
C ASP A 75 9.06 -0.10 -0.15
N GLY A 76 8.55 -0.46 -1.34
CA GLY A 76 7.68 -1.63 -1.52
C GLY A 76 6.20 -1.39 -1.22
N GLU A 77 5.80 -0.20 -0.80
CA GLU A 77 4.42 0.20 -0.58
C GLU A 77 3.93 1.15 -1.68
N VAL A 78 2.64 1.11 -1.97
CA VAL A 78 1.98 2.07 -2.87
C VAL A 78 1.05 2.95 -2.06
N THR A 79 1.28 4.26 -2.14
CA THR A 79 0.36 5.27 -1.64
C THR A 79 -0.52 5.78 -2.78
N MET A 80 -1.82 5.74 -2.60
CA MET A 80 -2.82 6.37 -3.46
C MET A 80 -3.33 7.63 -2.79
N GLU A 81 -3.33 8.73 -3.53
CA GLU A 81 -3.98 9.98 -3.15
C GLU A 81 -4.94 10.41 -4.26
N ALA A 82 -6.17 10.70 -3.91
CA ALA A 82 -7.19 11.16 -4.87
C ALA A 82 -7.80 12.47 -4.43
N THR A 83 -8.01 13.37 -5.37
CA THR A 83 -8.83 14.56 -5.24
C THR A 83 -9.94 14.49 -6.28
N ILE A 84 -11.19 14.49 -5.83
CA ILE A 84 -12.38 14.25 -6.66
C ILE A 84 -13.32 15.45 -6.50
N THR A 85 -13.89 15.93 -7.59
CA THR A 85 -14.78 17.09 -7.62
C THR A 85 -16.04 16.78 -8.42
N GLY A 86 -17.09 17.60 -8.26
CA GLY A 86 -18.32 17.51 -9.06
C GLY A 86 -19.29 16.42 -8.58
N LEU A 87 -19.19 16.01 -7.32
CA LEU A 87 -20.11 15.08 -6.67
C LEU A 87 -21.09 15.80 -5.73
N ALA A 88 -22.17 15.12 -5.37
CA ALA A 88 -23.04 15.60 -4.30
C ALA A 88 -22.38 15.45 -2.94
N GLU A 89 -22.73 16.33 -1.98
CA GLU A 89 -22.31 16.18 -0.57
C GLU A 89 -22.75 14.82 -0.01
N GLY A 90 -21.86 14.14 0.70
CA GLY A 90 -22.09 12.85 1.34
C GLY A 90 -21.06 11.79 1.04
N GLN A 91 -21.41 10.52 1.28
CA GLN A 91 -20.51 9.40 1.04
C GLN A 91 -20.63 8.86 -0.39
N HIS A 92 -19.48 8.56 -0.98
CA HIS A 92 -19.35 7.94 -2.27
C HIS A 92 -18.32 6.81 -2.20
N ALA A 93 -18.41 5.84 -3.12
CA ALA A 93 -17.45 4.76 -3.19
C ALA A 93 -16.43 4.96 -4.32
N ILE A 94 -15.22 4.43 -4.11
CA ILE A 94 -14.13 4.38 -5.09
C ILE A 94 -13.48 2.99 -5.07
N HIS A 95 -13.23 2.43 -6.27
CA HIS A 95 -12.67 1.09 -6.41
C HIS A 95 -11.68 1.01 -7.58
N ILE A 96 -10.75 0.03 -7.53
CA ILE A 96 -9.99 -0.38 -8.71
C ILE A 96 -10.78 -1.46 -9.44
N HIS A 97 -11.03 -1.25 -10.73
CA HIS A 97 -11.68 -2.20 -11.64
C HIS A 97 -10.66 -2.93 -12.52
N GLN A 98 -11.03 -4.12 -13.00
CA GLN A 98 -10.11 -5.09 -13.59
C GLN A 98 -9.54 -4.72 -14.96
N LYS A 99 -10.13 -3.76 -15.70
CA LYS A 99 -9.74 -3.44 -17.08
C LYS A 99 -9.43 -1.96 -17.25
N ALA A 100 -8.32 -1.66 -17.90
CA ALA A 100 -7.91 -0.31 -18.29
C ALA A 100 -8.76 0.22 -19.48
N ASP A 101 -10.07 0.24 -19.31
CA ASP A 101 -11.02 0.64 -20.35
C ASP A 101 -12.14 1.51 -19.80
N CYS A 102 -12.10 2.80 -20.16
CA CYS A 102 -13.11 3.81 -19.82
C CYS A 102 -13.94 4.22 -21.06
N SER A 103 -14.01 3.40 -22.12
CA SER A 103 -14.64 3.78 -23.38
C SER A 103 -16.17 3.83 -23.32
N ALA A 104 -16.80 3.03 -22.45
CA ALA A 104 -18.26 3.07 -22.28
C ALA A 104 -18.69 4.34 -21.54
N GLU A 105 -19.81 4.95 -21.97
CA GLU A 105 -20.37 6.15 -21.34
C GLU A 105 -20.82 5.93 -19.89
N ASP A 106 -21.20 4.70 -19.55
CA ASP A 106 -21.60 4.28 -18.21
C ASP A 106 -20.48 3.63 -17.40
N GLY A 107 -19.23 3.65 -17.89
CA GLY A 107 -18.07 3.08 -17.22
C GLY A 107 -18.04 1.54 -17.15
N THR A 108 -19.01 0.83 -17.76
CA THR A 108 -19.10 -0.64 -17.67
C THR A 108 -17.96 -1.36 -18.37
N SER A 109 -17.27 -0.74 -19.34
CA SER A 109 -16.10 -1.31 -20.03
C SER A 109 -14.94 -1.66 -19.07
N ALA A 110 -14.81 -0.96 -17.93
CA ALA A 110 -13.82 -1.26 -16.91
C ALA A 110 -14.01 -2.64 -16.22
N GLY A 111 -15.14 -3.29 -16.43
CA GLY A 111 -15.46 -4.60 -15.85
C GLY A 111 -15.90 -4.52 -14.38
N GLY A 112 -15.68 -5.59 -13.60
CA GLY A 112 -15.94 -5.66 -12.16
C GLY A 112 -14.75 -5.14 -11.35
N HIS A 113 -14.86 -5.22 -10.02
CA HIS A 113 -13.74 -4.91 -9.12
C HIS A 113 -12.53 -5.79 -9.44
N TRP A 114 -11.34 -5.26 -9.28
CA TRP A 114 -10.12 -6.03 -9.45
C TRP A 114 -9.96 -7.05 -8.32
N ASN A 115 -10.13 -8.31 -8.66
CA ASN A 115 -10.15 -9.44 -7.74
C ASN A 115 -9.28 -10.59 -8.27
N PRO A 116 -7.94 -10.47 -8.22
CA PRO A 116 -7.04 -11.49 -8.77
C PRO A 116 -6.98 -12.76 -7.92
N THR A 117 -7.32 -12.68 -6.64
CA THR A 117 -7.27 -13.77 -5.67
C THR A 117 -8.61 -14.49 -5.51
N ASN A 118 -9.66 -14.02 -6.21
CA ASN A 118 -11.02 -14.60 -6.20
C ASN A 118 -11.63 -14.66 -4.79
N GLU A 119 -11.43 -13.59 -4.02
CA GLU A 119 -12.05 -13.38 -2.72
C GLU A 119 -13.48 -12.84 -2.86
N ARG A 120 -14.21 -12.81 -1.75
CA ARG A 120 -15.49 -12.10 -1.68
C ARG A 120 -15.26 -10.58 -1.66
N HIS A 121 -16.27 -9.79 -2.07
CA HIS A 121 -16.28 -8.37 -1.82
C HIS A 121 -16.40 -8.08 -0.31
N GLY A 122 -15.67 -7.07 0.18
CA GLY A 122 -15.68 -6.70 1.60
C GLY A 122 -14.96 -5.40 1.87
N LYS A 123 -14.91 -5.03 3.13
CA LYS A 123 -14.13 -3.88 3.58
C LYS A 123 -12.64 -4.23 3.55
N TRP A 124 -11.80 -3.32 3.08
CA TRP A 124 -10.35 -3.51 3.06
C TRP A 124 -9.80 -3.95 4.43
N GLY A 125 -9.03 -5.03 4.44
CA GLY A 125 -8.47 -5.62 5.65
C GLY A 125 -9.43 -6.52 6.44
N ASP A 126 -10.64 -6.80 5.93
CA ASP A 126 -11.58 -7.71 6.57
C ASP A 126 -11.06 -9.14 6.55
N ALA A 127 -11.10 -9.81 7.71
CA ALA A 127 -10.67 -11.20 7.87
C ALA A 127 -11.54 -12.22 7.06
N GLU A 128 -12.76 -11.83 6.68
CA GLU A 128 -13.63 -12.65 5.84
C GLU A 128 -13.29 -12.56 4.35
N GLY A 129 -12.42 -11.64 3.94
CA GLY A 129 -11.97 -11.41 2.58
C GLY A 129 -12.42 -10.06 2.01
N TYR A 130 -11.68 -9.58 1.00
CA TYR A 130 -11.94 -8.39 0.20
C TYR A 130 -11.21 -8.49 -1.14
N HIS A 131 -11.66 -7.74 -2.14
CA HIS A 131 -10.94 -7.64 -3.41
C HIS A 131 -9.74 -6.70 -3.29
N LYS A 132 -8.72 -6.91 -4.08
CA LYS A 132 -7.58 -5.98 -4.17
C LYS A 132 -7.97 -4.59 -4.69
N GLY A 133 -9.17 -4.47 -5.24
CA GLY A 133 -9.73 -3.19 -5.69
C GLY A 133 -10.74 -2.55 -4.74
N ASP A 134 -11.05 -3.15 -3.58
CA ASP A 134 -12.07 -2.65 -2.64
C ASP A 134 -11.51 -1.51 -1.77
N ILE A 135 -11.26 -0.32 -2.34
CA ILE A 135 -10.74 0.85 -1.60
C ILE A 135 -11.76 1.30 -0.54
N GLY A 136 -13.04 1.47 -0.95
CA GLY A 136 -14.15 1.76 -0.07
C GLY A 136 -14.76 3.14 -0.24
N ASN A 137 -15.29 3.71 0.85
CA ASN A 137 -16.03 4.95 0.85
C ASN A 137 -15.17 6.16 1.25
N PHE A 138 -15.53 7.33 0.73
CA PHE A 138 -14.97 8.63 1.09
C PHE A 138 -16.08 9.67 1.24
N GLU A 139 -15.79 10.75 1.95
CA GLU A 139 -16.71 11.87 2.17
C GLU A 139 -16.47 12.95 1.13
N VAL A 140 -17.55 13.53 0.64
CA VAL A 140 -17.59 14.72 -0.22
C VAL A 140 -18.24 15.86 0.54
N ASP A 141 -17.60 17.02 0.54
CA ASP A 141 -18.07 18.22 1.25
C ASP A 141 -19.19 18.97 0.48
N ALA A 142 -19.71 20.04 1.11
CA ALA A 142 -20.76 20.87 0.53
C ALA A 142 -20.35 21.65 -0.75
N ASN A 143 -19.05 21.69 -1.07
CA ASN A 143 -18.53 22.27 -2.32
C ASN A 143 -18.44 21.22 -3.43
N GLY A 144 -18.72 19.95 -3.13
CA GLY A 144 -18.61 18.85 -4.08
C GLY A 144 -17.19 18.32 -4.21
N GLU A 145 -16.32 18.52 -3.20
CA GLU A 145 -14.93 18.07 -3.18
C GLU A 145 -14.73 16.96 -2.15
N GLY A 146 -14.03 15.91 -2.55
CA GLY A 146 -13.66 14.80 -1.67
C GLY A 146 -12.21 14.37 -1.91
N THR A 147 -11.59 13.83 -0.86
CA THR A 147 -10.22 13.29 -0.92
C THR A 147 -10.17 11.88 -0.37
N VAL A 148 -9.28 11.07 -0.93
CA VAL A 148 -9.00 9.70 -0.48
C VAL A 148 -7.49 9.54 -0.37
N SER A 149 -7.02 8.92 0.70
CA SER A 149 -5.63 8.50 0.84
C SER A 149 -5.55 7.09 1.40
N MET A 150 -4.70 6.26 0.80
CA MET A 150 -4.52 4.87 1.20
C MET A 150 -3.09 4.42 0.88
N THR A 151 -2.43 3.74 1.82
CA THR A 151 -1.10 3.14 1.62
C THR A 151 -1.19 1.63 1.86
N THR A 152 -0.56 0.84 0.99
CA THR A 152 -0.56 -0.63 1.10
C THR A 152 0.64 -1.28 0.41
N ASP A 153 1.13 -2.38 0.95
CA ASP A 153 2.10 -3.29 0.35
C ASP A 153 1.43 -4.37 -0.54
N GLU A 154 0.11 -4.36 -0.64
CA GLU A 154 -0.66 -5.29 -1.46
C GLU A 154 -0.79 -4.86 -2.92
N TRP A 155 -0.31 -3.67 -3.28
CA TRP A 155 -0.21 -3.15 -4.64
C TRP A 155 1.24 -2.97 -5.07
N CYS A 156 1.46 -2.89 -6.37
CA CYS A 156 2.71 -2.44 -6.98
C CYS A 156 2.48 -1.75 -8.31
N ILE A 157 3.45 -0.93 -8.72
CA ILE A 157 3.45 -0.24 -10.02
C ILE A 157 4.40 -0.98 -10.97
N GLY A 158 3.83 -1.68 -11.97
CA GLY A 158 4.59 -2.32 -13.05
C GLY A 158 5.53 -3.44 -12.58
N CYS A 159 5.17 -4.19 -11.56
CA CYS A 159 5.87 -5.39 -11.14
C CYS A 159 5.37 -6.64 -11.87
N ASP A 160 6.10 -7.76 -11.72
CA ASP A 160 5.76 -9.04 -12.35
C ASP A 160 4.65 -9.81 -11.62
N ASP A 161 4.26 -9.40 -10.39
CA ASP A 161 3.18 -10.02 -9.63
C ASP A 161 1.83 -9.49 -10.10
N GLU A 162 1.10 -10.26 -10.92
CA GLU A 162 -0.21 -9.91 -11.44
C GLU A 162 -1.27 -9.71 -10.35
N ASN A 163 -1.07 -10.28 -9.15
CA ASN A 163 -1.98 -10.12 -8.02
C ASN A 163 -1.79 -8.78 -7.28
N LYS A 164 -0.69 -8.07 -7.56
CA LYS A 164 -0.36 -6.77 -6.97
C LYS A 164 -0.31 -5.63 -7.98
N ASN A 165 -0.08 -5.94 -9.27
CA ASN A 165 0.15 -4.92 -10.29
C ASN A 165 -1.12 -4.16 -10.66
N ILE A 166 -1.17 -2.87 -10.29
CA ILE A 166 -2.30 -1.98 -10.60
C ILE A 166 -2.27 -1.43 -12.04
N VAL A 167 -1.14 -1.52 -12.75
CA VAL A 167 -1.05 -1.06 -14.14
C VAL A 167 -1.95 -1.93 -15.03
N GLY A 168 -2.68 -1.29 -15.93
CA GLY A 168 -3.66 -1.98 -16.78
C GLY A 168 -5.03 -2.18 -16.12
N LYS A 169 -5.30 -1.47 -15.02
CA LYS A 169 -6.58 -1.41 -14.31
C LYS A 169 -7.23 -0.03 -14.50
N ALA A 170 -8.39 0.18 -13.91
CA ALA A 170 -9.05 1.49 -13.92
C ALA A 170 -9.57 1.84 -12.52
N ILE A 171 -9.54 3.13 -12.19
CA ILE A 171 -10.29 3.69 -11.07
C ILE A 171 -11.71 3.92 -11.52
N ILE A 172 -12.67 3.51 -10.69
CA ILE A 172 -14.08 3.85 -10.84
C ILE A 172 -14.55 4.56 -9.57
N VAL A 173 -15.23 5.70 -9.75
CA VAL A 173 -15.96 6.40 -8.70
C VAL A 173 -17.45 6.16 -8.88
N HIS A 174 -18.17 5.93 -7.79
CA HIS A 174 -19.61 5.63 -7.78
C HIS A 174 -20.41 6.78 -7.14
N ASP A 175 -21.68 6.89 -7.53
CA ASP A 175 -22.62 7.87 -6.95
C ASP A 175 -23.19 7.44 -5.59
N GLY A 176 -23.04 6.20 -5.22
CA GLY A 176 -23.56 5.62 -3.98
C GLY A 176 -22.47 5.15 -3.03
N VAL A 177 -22.93 4.58 -1.93
CA VAL A 177 -22.10 4.06 -0.84
C VAL A 177 -21.90 2.56 -1.01
N ASP A 178 -20.66 2.10 -0.83
CA ASP A 178 -20.34 0.69 -0.69
C ASP A 178 -20.81 0.19 0.68
N ASP A 179 -21.71 -0.81 0.69
CA ASP A 179 -22.23 -1.42 1.92
C ASP A 179 -21.31 -2.52 2.50
N TYR A 180 -20.17 -2.81 1.81
CA TYR A 180 -19.16 -3.81 2.14
C TYR A 180 -19.64 -5.26 2.24
N THR A 181 -20.90 -5.53 1.91
CA THR A 181 -21.54 -6.85 2.11
C THR A 181 -22.19 -7.41 0.87
N SER A 182 -22.83 -6.59 0.07
CA SER A 182 -23.54 -7.01 -1.15
C SER A 182 -22.54 -7.47 -2.21
N GLN A 183 -22.75 -8.71 -2.68
CA GLN A 183 -21.87 -9.28 -3.69
C GLN A 183 -22.39 -8.93 -5.11
N PRO A 184 -21.49 -8.69 -6.06
CA PRO A 184 -20.01 -8.71 -5.97
C PRO A 184 -19.38 -7.34 -5.74
N SER A 185 -20.11 -6.27 -5.44
CA SER A 185 -19.60 -4.90 -5.54
C SER A 185 -20.21 -3.90 -4.55
N GLY A 186 -20.73 -4.36 -3.41
CA GLY A 186 -21.19 -3.49 -2.32
C GLY A 186 -22.37 -2.58 -2.63
N ALA A 187 -23.13 -2.89 -3.70
CA ALA A 187 -24.27 -2.08 -4.15
C ALA A 187 -23.96 -0.58 -4.32
N ALA A 188 -22.72 -0.21 -4.67
CA ALA A 188 -22.21 1.15 -4.72
C ALA A 188 -22.88 2.09 -5.75
N GLY A 189 -23.79 1.57 -6.56
CA GLY A 189 -24.61 2.39 -7.48
C GLY A 189 -23.96 2.66 -8.82
N THR A 190 -24.33 3.82 -9.42
CA THR A 190 -23.90 4.21 -10.77
C THR A 190 -22.43 4.59 -10.78
N ARG A 191 -21.71 4.24 -11.86
CA ARG A 191 -20.33 4.67 -12.08
C ARG A 191 -20.34 6.07 -12.66
N VAL A 192 -19.85 7.02 -11.91
CA VAL A 192 -19.88 8.45 -12.27
C VAL A 192 -18.51 8.99 -12.67
N GLY A 193 -17.43 8.25 -12.42
CA GLY A 193 -16.08 8.59 -12.84
C GLY A 193 -15.27 7.37 -13.25
N CYS A 194 -14.39 7.53 -14.23
CA CYS A 194 -13.46 6.50 -14.70
C CYS A 194 -12.09 7.08 -15.04
N GLY A 195 -11.02 6.42 -14.61
CA GLY A 195 -9.66 6.78 -14.99
C GLY A 195 -8.78 5.55 -15.20
N VAL A 196 -8.00 5.53 -16.28
CA VAL A 196 -7.14 4.39 -16.65
C VAL A 196 -5.78 4.51 -15.97
N ILE A 197 -5.35 3.46 -15.24
CA ILE A 197 -4.02 3.35 -14.63
C ILE A 197 -3.05 2.81 -15.68
N LYS A 198 -2.20 3.68 -16.19
CA LYS A 198 -1.18 3.36 -17.23
C LYS A 198 0.13 4.10 -16.97
N MET A 199 1.24 3.46 -17.34
CA MET A 199 2.56 4.07 -17.40
C MET A 199 2.70 4.90 -18.66
#